data_da5a3d04af42a8a8b9d43549385c317a
#
_entry.id   da5a3d04af42a8a8b9d43549385c317a
#
_cell.length_a   1.000
_cell.length_b   1.000
_cell.length_c   1.000
_cell.angle_alpha   90.00
_cell.angle_beta   90.00
_cell.angle_gamma   90.00
#
_symmetry.space_group_name_H-M   'P 1'
#
loop_
_entity.id
_entity.type
_entity.pdbx_description
1 polymer ?
#
loop_
_entity_poly.entity_id
_entity_poly.type
_entity_poly.pdbx_seq_one_letter_code
_entity_poly.pdbx_strand_id
1 'polypeptide(L)'
;MKLDKNFFSENVKTLIYALIIAVIIRSLLVQPFYIPSSSMEPTLLVGDRLFVTKYTYGYSKHSFPFSPPILNKRIMFSAPERGDVIVFKTPADNRTDYIKRLIGLPCDKIQFIDSNLYLNNTEILKSKINNKTTIFCGDKSIDVYRFEEKLSNGKKFHTVYLKYYTYQYSDVFTVPKDHYFFLGDYRDCSKDSRYLTSVGLSLIHI
;
A
#
# COMPACT_ATOMS: atom_id res chain seq x y z
N MET A 1 7.86 37.07 40.41
CA MET A 1 6.80 36.09 40.11
C MET A 1 7.39 34.69 40.33
N LYS A 2 7.15 34.08 41.52
CA LYS A 2 7.62 32.71 41.82
C LYS A 2 6.71 31.77 41.03
N LEU A 3 7.22 31.19 39.96
CA LEU A 3 6.56 30.05 39.28
C LEU A 3 6.40 28.94 40.33
N ASP A 4 5.16 28.58 40.61
CA ASP A 4 4.83 27.53 41.55
C ASP A 4 5.41 26.20 41.06
N LYS A 5 6.39 25.65 41.82
CA LYS A 5 7.07 24.40 41.47
C LYS A 5 6.07 23.24 41.25
N ASN A 6 4.94 23.29 41.95
CA ASN A 6 3.88 22.29 41.83
C ASN A 6 3.14 22.40 40.49
N PHE A 7 2.83 23.62 40.03
CA PHE A 7 2.20 23.85 38.74
C PHE A 7 3.07 23.37 37.57
N PHE A 8 4.39 23.62 37.65
CA PHE A 8 5.32 23.11 36.62
C PHE A 8 5.41 21.59 36.64
N SER A 9 5.49 20.96 37.80
CA SER A 9 5.56 19.51 37.97
C SER A 9 4.30 18.81 37.43
N GLU A 10 3.10 19.32 37.70
CA GLU A 10 1.83 18.75 37.23
C GLU A 10 1.70 18.85 35.69
N ASN A 11 2.08 19.98 35.11
CA ASN A 11 2.06 20.14 33.65
C ASN A 11 3.05 19.20 32.96
N VAL A 12 4.25 18.98 33.52
CA VAL A 12 5.24 18.03 32.99
C VAL A 12 4.71 16.60 33.09
N LYS A 13 4.09 16.20 34.18
CA LYS A 13 3.45 14.85 34.28
C LYS A 13 2.37 14.66 33.25
N THR A 14 1.49 15.64 33.06
CA THR A 14 0.42 15.60 32.06
C THR A 14 1.00 15.46 30.65
N LEU A 15 2.06 16.21 30.34
CA LEU A 15 2.74 16.10 29.04
C LEU A 15 3.33 14.70 28.82
N ILE A 16 3.97 14.12 29.85
CA ILE A 16 4.54 12.76 29.79
C ILE A 16 3.44 11.74 29.53
N TYR A 17 2.31 11.80 30.26
CA TYR A 17 1.20 10.89 30.05
C TYR A 17 0.59 11.03 28.64
N ALA A 18 0.40 12.25 28.17
CA ALA A 18 -0.10 12.50 26.82
C ALA A 18 0.84 11.91 25.74
N LEU A 19 2.15 12.05 25.94
CA LEU A 19 3.16 11.50 25.03
C LEU A 19 3.17 9.97 25.05
N ILE A 20 3.08 9.35 26.22
CA ILE A 20 2.97 7.89 26.36
C ILE A 20 1.72 7.38 25.65
N ILE A 21 0.56 7.99 25.87
CA ILE A 21 -0.70 7.62 25.22
C ILE A 21 -0.58 7.76 23.71
N ALA A 22 -0.02 8.87 23.23
CA ALA A 22 0.19 9.09 21.80
C ALA A 22 1.10 8.03 21.16
N VAL A 23 2.18 7.63 21.85
CA VAL A 23 3.08 6.56 21.41
C VAL A 23 2.36 5.22 21.37
N ILE A 24 1.55 4.90 22.38
CA ILE A 24 0.76 3.66 22.44
C ILE A 24 -0.24 3.62 21.26
N ILE A 25 -1.02 4.68 21.06
CA ILE A 25 -1.99 4.75 19.95
C ILE A 25 -1.29 4.58 18.62
N ARG A 26 -0.22 5.34 18.36
CA ARG A 26 0.55 5.28 17.11
C ARG A 26 1.22 3.93 16.89
N SER A 27 1.63 3.23 17.93
CA SER A 27 2.31 1.93 17.81
C SER A 27 1.35 0.77 17.64
N LEU A 28 0.21 0.80 18.31
CA LEU A 28 -0.69 -0.35 18.40
C LEU A 28 -1.97 -0.20 17.57
N LEU A 29 -2.47 1.00 17.37
CA LEU A 29 -3.78 1.19 16.74
C LEU A 29 -3.66 1.72 15.32
N VAL A 30 -3.34 2.99 15.16
CA VAL A 30 -3.40 3.67 13.87
C VAL A 30 -2.20 4.60 13.66
N GLN A 31 -1.81 4.71 12.41
CA GLN A 31 -0.77 5.66 11.99
C GLN A 31 -1.31 6.56 10.89
N PRO A 32 -1.19 7.90 11.03
CA PRO A 32 -1.53 8.81 9.95
C PRO A 32 -0.50 8.71 8.81
N PHE A 33 -1.01 8.72 7.59
CA PHE A 33 -0.23 8.75 6.36
C PHE A 33 -0.72 9.87 5.46
N TYR A 34 0.19 10.39 4.66
CA TYR A 34 -0.06 11.35 3.60
C TYR A 34 0.28 10.68 2.25
N ILE A 35 -0.54 10.91 1.23
CA ILE A 35 -0.33 10.34 -0.11
C ILE A 35 0.43 11.32 -0.98
N PRO A 36 1.72 11.06 -1.26
CA PRO A 36 2.54 11.98 -2.06
C PRO A 36 2.51 11.68 -3.57
N SER A 37 1.97 10.55 -4.00
CA SER A 37 2.04 10.08 -5.39
C SER A 37 0.70 9.59 -5.93
N SER A 38 0.53 9.72 -7.24
CA SER A 38 -0.69 9.31 -7.96
C SER A 38 -0.80 7.81 -8.22
N SER A 39 0.16 6.99 -7.77
CA SER A 39 0.22 5.56 -8.14
C SER A 39 -0.99 4.72 -7.70
N MET A 40 -1.81 5.23 -6.78
CA MET A 40 -3.04 4.60 -6.32
C MET A 40 -4.31 5.34 -6.75
N GLU A 41 -4.19 6.35 -7.62
CA GLU A 41 -5.36 6.96 -8.25
C GLU A 41 -6.10 5.93 -9.12
N PRO A 42 -7.42 5.94 -9.13
CA PRO A 42 -8.32 6.93 -8.53
C PRO A 42 -8.77 6.57 -7.10
N THR A 43 -8.24 5.50 -6.49
CA THR A 43 -8.67 5.05 -5.16
C THR A 43 -8.16 5.98 -4.06
N LEU A 44 -6.92 6.45 -4.17
CA LEU A 44 -6.31 7.42 -3.27
C LEU A 44 -5.73 8.56 -4.11
N LEU A 45 -6.07 9.78 -3.76
CA LEU A 45 -5.63 10.97 -4.47
C LEU A 45 -4.36 11.56 -3.85
N VAL A 46 -3.55 12.23 -4.67
CA VAL A 46 -2.41 13.00 -4.16
C VAL A 46 -2.93 14.08 -3.21
N GLY A 47 -2.34 14.15 -2.01
CA GLY A 47 -2.77 15.07 -0.97
C GLY A 47 -3.67 14.46 0.10
N ASP A 48 -4.23 13.27 -0.14
CA ASP A 48 -5.07 12.59 0.84
C ASP A 48 -4.30 12.31 2.14
N ARG A 49 -5.02 12.42 3.25
CA ARG A 49 -4.57 12.00 4.57
C ARG A 49 -5.45 10.87 5.04
N LEU A 50 -4.83 9.78 5.42
CA LEU A 50 -5.53 8.56 5.83
C LEU A 50 -4.92 7.98 7.11
N PHE A 51 -5.68 7.14 7.78
CA PHE A 51 -5.20 6.36 8.91
C PHE A 51 -5.03 4.90 8.50
N VAL A 52 -3.84 4.38 8.74
CA VAL A 52 -3.52 2.96 8.51
C VAL A 52 -3.62 2.22 9.82
N THR A 53 -4.44 1.18 9.84
CA THR A 53 -4.57 0.28 10.99
C THR A 53 -3.37 -0.65 11.06
N LYS A 54 -2.81 -0.84 12.26
CA LYS A 54 -1.66 -1.71 12.47
C LYS A 54 -2.02 -3.11 12.94
N TYR A 55 -3.18 -3.25 13.56
CA TYR A 55 -3.67 -4.52 14.11
C TYR A 55 -4.25 -5.47 13.06
N THR A 56 -4.61 -4.96 11.87
CA THR A 56 -5.30 -5.76 10.83
C THR A 56 -4.53 -7.00 10.41
N TYR A 57 -3.22 -6.87 10.21
CA TYR A 57 -2.36 -7.98 9.78
C TYR A 57 -1.35 -8.39 10.86
N GLY A 58 -1.53 -7.93 12.10
CA GLY A 58 -0.64 -8.18 13.22
C GLY A 58 0.56 -7.23 13.29
N TYR A 59 1.38 -7.41 14.32
CA TYR A 59 2.46 -6.49 14.66
C TYR A 59 3.83 -7.03 14.25
N SER A 60 4.62 -6.17 13.64
CA SER A 60 6.03 -6.43 13.31
C SER A 60 6.93 -5.38 13.97
N LYS A 61 8.25 -5.51 13.83
CA LYS A 61 9.19 -4.49 14.29
C LYS A 61 8.85 -3.08 13.75
N HIS A 62 8.29 -2.99 12.54
CA HIS A 62 7.90 -1.72 11.91
C HIS A 62 6.62 -1.11 12.46
N SER A 63 5.91 -1.82 13.34
CA SER A 63 4.75 -1.28 14.06
C SER A 63 5.17 -0.26 15.14
N PHE A 64 6.40 -0.35 15.62
CA PHE A 64 6.93 0.50 16.69
C PHE A 64 7.78 1.66 16.15
N PRO A 65 7.86 2.79 16.87
CA PRO A 65 8.76 3.88 16.53
C PRO A 65 10.20 3.37 16.42
N PHE A 66 10.94 3.88 15.44
CA PHE A 66 12.35 3.52 15.15
C PHE A 66 12.59 2.05 14.80
N SER A 67 11.55 1.23 14.60
CA SER A 67 11.64 -0.18 14.20
C SER A 67 12.65 -0.99 15.04
N PRO A 68 12.53 -1.02 16.38
CA PRO A 68 13.47 -1.70 17.25
C PRO A 68 13.50 -3.20 16.93
N PRO A 69 14.66 -3.87 17.00
CA PRO A 69 14.80 -5.29 16.68
C PRO A 69 14.27 -6.23 17.79
N ILE A 70 13.11 -5.87 18.37
CA ILE A 70 12.48 -6.62 19.45
C ILE A 70 11.70 -7.81 18.90
N LEU A 71 11.12 -7.68 17.70
CA LEU A 71 10.31 -8.70 17.06
C LEU A 71 11.01 -9.24 15.82
N ASN A 72 11.40 -10.52 15.88
CA ASN A 72 11.99 -11.23 14.73
C ASN A 72 10.90 -11.78 13.81
N LYS A 73 9.68 -11.98 14.31
CA LYS A 73 8.52 -12.47 13.55
C LYS A 73 7.31 -11.60 13.86
N ARG A 74 6.30 -11.67 13.01
CA ARG A 74 5.04 -10.99 13.24
C ARG A 74 4.23 -11.69 14.33
N ILE A 75 3.65 -10.89 15.25
CA ILE A 75 2.76 -11.35 16.31
C ILE A 75 1.31 -11.14 15.89
N MET A 76 0.41 -12.06 16.22
CA MET A 76 -1.02 -12.01 15.86
C MET A 76 -1.24 -11.85 14.35
N PHE A 77 -0.50 -12.63 13.56
CA PHE A 77 -0.57 -12.57 12.10
C PHE A 77 -1.96 -12.97 11.59
N SER A 78 -2.52 -12.12 10.75
CA SER A 78 -3.68 -12.40 9.90
C SER A 78 -3.26 -12.25 8.44
N ALA A 79 -3.57 -13.23 7.61
CA ALA A 79 -3.21 -13.18 6.21
C ALA A 79 -4.03 -12.11 5.49
N PRO A 80 -3.40 -11.28 4.66
CA PRO A 80 -4.11 -10.29 3.86
C PRO A 80 -4.90 -10.97 2.74
N GLU A 81 -6.00 -10.33 2.37
CA GLU A 81 -6.86 -10.81 1.31
C GLU A 81 -6.55 -10.12 -0.02
N ARG A 82 -6.77 -10.84 -1.11
CA ARG A 82 -6.68 -10.27 -2.45
C ARG A 82 -7.62 -9.06 -2.60
N GLY A 83 -7.08 -7.96 -3.13
CA GLY A 83 -7.78 -6.69 -3.27
C GLY A 83 -7.56 -5.69 -2.13
N ASP A 84 -6.92 -6.10 -1.03
CA ASP A 84 -6.61 -5.18 0.06
C ASP A 84 -5.60 -4.12 -0.38
N VAL A 85 -5.78 -2.90 0.12
CA VAL A 85 -4.81 -1.81 -0.03
C VAL A 85 -3.91 -1.80 1.20
N ILE A 86 -2.62 -2.02 1.00
CA ILE A 86 -1.67 -2.28 2.07
C ILE A 86 -0.52 -1.28 2.02
N VAL A 87 -0.13 -0.78 3.19
CA VAL A 87 1.11 -0.01 3.38
C VAL A 87 2.19 -0.95 3.86
N PHE A 88 3.34 -0.91 3.20
CA PHE A 88 4.49 -1.76 3.52
C PHE A 88 5.82 -1.04 3.29
N LYS A 89 6.86 -1.52 3.95
CA LYS A 89 8.23 -1.06 3.68
C LYS A 89 8.76 -1.72 2.41
N THR A 90 9.33 -0.92 1.50
CA THR A 90 9.96 -1.51 0.30
C THR A 90 11.12 -2.43 0.68
N PRO A 91 11.23 -3.61 0.06
CA PRO A 91 12.34 -4.53 0.31
C PRO A 91 13.70 -3.95 -0.07
N ALA A 92 13.72 -3.00 -0.99
CA ALA A 92 14.97 -2.41 -1.50
C ALA A 92 15.78 -1.69 -0.41
N ASP A 93 15.11 -1.00 0.51
CA ASP A 93 15.77 -0.19 1.56
C ASP A 93 15.23 -0.45 2.97
N ASN A 94 14.11 -1.16 3.12
CA ASN A 94 13.39 -1.38 4.37
C ASN A 94 13.02 -0.09 5.13
N ARG A 95 12.94 1.03 4.44
CA ARG A 95 12.68 2.37 5.02
C ARG A 95 11.51 3.07 4.36
N THR A 96 11.47 3.06 3.04
CA THR A 96 10.44 3.77 2.25
C THR A 96 9.09 3.06 2.36
N ASP A 97 8.06 3.81 2.71
CA ASP A 97 6.69 3.29 2.74
C ASP A 97 6.09 3.32 1.33
N TYR A 98 5.54 2.19 0.93
CA TYR A 98 4.75 2.03 -0.29
C TYR A 98 3.31 1.69 0.09
N ILE A 99 2.37 2.19 -0.70
CA ILE A 99 0.96 1.81 -0.63
C ILE A 99 0.55 1.25 -1.97
N LYS A 100 0.07 0.01 -1.99
CA LYS A 100 -0.34 -0.71 -3.20
C LYS A 100 -1.49 -1.65 -2.89
N ARG A 101 -2.13 -2.13 -3.97
CA ARG A 101 -3.18 -3.14 -3.90
C ARG A 101 -2.60 -4.54 -4.05
N LEU A 102 -2.99 -5.43 -3.14
CA LEU A 102 -2.64 -6.84 -3.19
C LEU A 102 -3.42 -7.54 -4.30
N ILE A 103 -2.68 -8.06 -5.29
CA ILE A 103 -3.28 -8.77 -6.42
C ILE A 103 -2.93 -10.26 -6.38
N GLY A 104 -1.65 -10.61 -6.15
CA GLY A 104 -1.20 -11.99 -6.12
C GLY A 104 -0.87 -12.47 -4.71
N LEU A 105 -1.39 -13.64 -4.37
CA LEU A 105 -1.08 -14.39 -3.16
C LEU A 105 0.09 -15.36 -3.42
N PRO A 106 0.71 -15.94 -2.39
CA PRO A 106 1.75 -16.96 -2.57
C PRO A 106 1.33 -18.06 -3.55
N CYS A 107 2.24 -18.44 -4.44
CA CYS A 107 2.08 -19.43 -5.51
C CYS A 107 1.16 -19.01 -6.68
N ASP A 108 0.61 -17.82 -6.71
CA ASP A 108 -0.13 -17.32 -7.86
C ASP A 108 0.76 -17.06 -9.07
N LYS A 109 0.16 -17.19 -10.25
CA LYS A 109 0.73 -16.79 -11.53
C LYS A 109 0.01 -15.55 -12.05
N ILE A 110 0.78 -14.51 -12.36
CA ILE A 110 0.27 -13.22 -12.81
C ILE A 110 0.89 -12.95 -14.18
N GLN A 111 0.08 -12.51 -15.11
CA GLN A 111 0.53 -12.17 -16.46
C GLN A 111 -0.32 -11.02 -17.01
N PHE A 112 0.29 -10.19 -17.83
CA PHE A 112 -0.42 -9.22 -18.67
C PHE A 112 -0.40 -9.73 -20.10
N ILE A 113 -1.58 -9.80 -20.70
CA ILE A 113 -1.78 -10.14 -22.10
C ILE A 113 -2.72 -9.10 -22.69
N ASP A 114 -2.26 -8.38 -23.69
CA ASP A 114 -3.03 -7.34 -24.38
C ASP A 114 -3.59 -6.27 -23.40
N SER A 115 -2.75 -5.90 -22.43
CA SER A 115 -3.08 -4.98 -21.32
C SER A 115 -4.19 -5.46 -20.39
N ASN A 116 -4.61 -6.71 -20.47
CA ASN A 116 -5.49 -7.35 -19.52
C ASN A 116 -4.68 -8.13 -18.49
N LEU A 117 -5.14 -8.07 -17.24
CA LEU A 117 -4.51 -8.79 -16.14
C LEU A 117 -5.07 -10.22 -16.08
N TYR A 118 -4.17 -11.18 -16.10
CA TYR A 118 -4.49 -12.60 -15.89
C TYR A 118 -3.95 -13.04 -14.53
N LEU A 119 -4.78 -13.78 -13.82
CA LEU A 119 -4.46 -14.38 -12.54
C LEU A 119 -4.74 -15.89 -12.61
N ASN A 120 -3.71 -16.71 -12.48
CA ASN A 120 -3.80 -18.17 -12.61
C ASN A 120 -4.49 -18.59 -13.91
N ASN A 121 -4.07 -17.98 -15.02
CA ASN A 121 -4.60 -18.15 -16.37
C ASN A 121 -6.07 -17.70 -16.57
N THR A 122 -6.66 -17.03 -15.57
CA THR A 122 -8.01 -16.49 -15.68
C THR A 122 -7.94 -14.97 -15.82
N GLU A 123 -8.60 -14.44 -16.83
CA GLU A 123 -8.66 -12.99 -17.05
C GLU A 123 -9.45 -12.30 -15.93
N ILE A 124 -8.90 -11.23 -15.40
CA ILE A 124 -9.60 -10.35 -14.46
C ILE A 124 -10.55 -9.46 -15.26
N LEU A 125 -11.84 -9.59 -14.96
CA LEU A 125 -12.89 -8.83 -15.66
C LEU A 125 -12.63 -7.33 -15.50
N LYS A 126 -12.51 -6.65 -16.64
CA LYS A 126 -12.24 -5.21 -16.72
C LYS A 126 -13.34 -4.55 -17.55
N SER A 127 -14.14 -3.67 -16.91
CA SER A 127 -15.21 -2.91 -17.59
C SER A 127 -14.87 -1.42 -17.61
N LYS A 128 -15.00 -0.80 -18.77
CA LYS A 128 -14.73 0.62 -18.96
C LYS A 128 -15.85 1.45 -18.33
N ILE A 129 -15.49 2.43 -17.46
CA ILE A 129 -16.46 3.31 -16.78
C ILE A 129 -16.60 4.62 -17.53
N ASN A 130 -15.49 5.28 -17.87
CA ASN A 130 -15.45 6.58 -18.53
C ASN A 130 -14.57 6.56 -19.76
N ASN A 131 -14.93 7.41 -20.74
CA ASN A 131 -14.19 7.47 -21.99
C ASN A 131 -12.82 8.11 -21.82
N LYS A 132 -12.70 9.16 -21.01
CA LYS A 132 -11.46 9.90 -20.82
C LYS A 132 -11.52 10.74 -19.55
N THR A 133 -10.47 10.76 -18.79
CA THR A 133 -10.24 11.71 -17.71
C THR A 133 -8.77 12.11 -17.70
N THR A 134 -8.46 13.25 -17.12
CA THR A 134 -7.08 13.74 -17.06
C THR A 134 -6.60 13.66 -15.64
N ILE A 135 -5.47 13.00 -15.41
CA ILE A 135 -4.83 12.89 -14.09
C ILE A 135 -3.34 13.12 -14.21
N PHE A 136 -2.69 13.36 -13.07
CA PHE A 136 -1.25 13.61 -13.03
C PHE A 136 -0.45 12.32 -12.87
N CYS A 137 0.64 12.21 -13.63
CA CYS A 137 1.70 11.24 -13.39
C CYS A 137 3.02 11.99 -13.17
N GLY A 138 3.40 12.16 -11.91
CA GLY A 138 4.41 13.16 -11.53
C GLY A 138 3.94 14.57 -11.89
N ASP A 139 4.77 15.31 -12.60
CA ASP A 139 4.46 16.70 -13.03
C ASP A 139 3.68 16.78 -14.35
N LYS A 140 3.37 15.64 -14.96
CA LYS A 140 2.70 15.59 -16.27
C LYS A 140 1.21 15.28 -16.12
N SER A 141 0.39 16.13 -16.74
CA SER A 141 -1.05 15.89 -16.90
C SER A 141 -1.27 14.97 -18.11
N ILE A 142 -1.90 13.84 -17.92
CA ILE A 142 -2.04 12.79 -18.93
C ILE A 142 -3.49 12.32 -19.00
N ASP A 143 -3.95 12.07 -20.22
CA ASP A 143 -5.27 11.51 -20.48
C ASP A 143 -5.27 10.00 -20.22
N VAL A 144 -6.21 9.56 -19.41
CA VAL A 144 -6.35 8.15 -19.02
C VAL A 144 -7.77 7.67 -19.20
N TYR A 145 -7.92 6.36 -19.29
CA TYR A 145 -9.20 5.67 -19.23
C TYR A 145 -9.39 5.05 -17.85
N ARG A 146 -10.60 5.16 -17.33
CA ARG A 146 -10.99 4.56 -16.03
C ARG A 146 -11.75 3.26 -16.27
N PHE A 147 -11.39 2.23 -15.50
CA PHE A 147 -12.00 0.91 -15.53
C PHE A 147 -12.41 0.48 -14.12
N GLU A 148 -13.42 -0.38 -14.04
CA GLU A 148 -13.71 -1.21 -12.87
C GLU A 148 -13.11 -2.60 -13.14
N GLU A 149 -12.27 -3.08 -12.24
CA GLU A 149 -11.78 -4.45 -12.23
C GLU A 149 -12.46 -5.24 -11.14
N LYS A 150 -12.79 -6.51 -11.43
CA LYS A 150 -13.43 -7.43 -10.49
C LYS A 150 -12.56 -8.66 -10.30
N LEU A 151 -12.09 -8.86 -9.07
CA LEU A 151 -11.29 -10.02 -8.69
C LEU A 151 -12.17 -11.28 -8.50
N SER A 152 -11.51 -12.45 -8.48
CA SER A 152 -12.17 -13.75 -8.29
C SER A 152 -12.93 -13.88 -6.96
N ASN A 153 -12.51 -13.16 -5.92
CA ASN A 153 -13.20 -13.09 -4.63
C ASN A 153 -14.40 -12.12 -4.60
N GLY A 154 -14.75 -11.53 -5.74
CA GLY A 154 -15.86 -10.58 -5.89
C GLY A 154 -15.55 -9.13 -5.55
N LYS A 155 -14.37 -8.81 -4.95
CA LYS A 155 -13.96 -7.44 -4.68
C LYS A 155 -13.82 -6.68 -6.00
N LYS A 156 -14.35 -5.46 -6.04
CA LYS A 156 -14.29 -4.53 -7.17
C LYS A 156 -13.51 -3.28 -6.77
N PHE A 157 -12.77 -2.73 -7.71
CA PHE A 157 -12.04 -1.49 -7.52
C PHE A 157 -11.80 -0.79 -8.85
N HIS A 158 -11.51 0.49 -8.79
CA HIS A 158 -11.26 1.29 -9.97
C HIS A 158 -9.77 1.32 -10.28
N THR A 159 -9.46 1.26 -11.58
CA THR A 159 -8.11 1.38 -12.11
C THR A 159 -8.08 2.41 -13.23
N VAL A 160 -6.90 2.97 -13.49
CA VAL A 160 -6.68 3.85 -14.62
C VAL A 160 -5.50 3.38 -15.46
N TYR A 161 -5.68 3.53 -16.77
CA TYR A 161 -4.69 3.18 -17.78
C TYR A 161 -4.48 4.35 -18.73
N LEU A 162 -3.27 4.48 -19.26
CA LEU A 162 -2.98 5.41 -20.33
C LEU A 162 -3.76 5.03 -21.59
N LYS A 163 -3.97 6.00 -22.47
CA LYS A 163 -4.59 5.76 -23.79
C LYS A 163 -3.79 4.75 -24.62
N TYR A 164 -2.46 4.84 -24.52
CA TYR A 164 -1.55 3.88 -25.15
C TYR A 164 -0.88 3.13 -23.99
N TYR A 165 -1.26 1.86 -23.79
CA TYR A 165 -0.79 1.04 -22.68
C TYR A 165 0.72 0.82 -22.77
N THR A 166 1.41 1.11 -21.69
CA THR A 166 2.86 0.88 -21.60
C THR A 166 3.19 -0.57 -21.35
N TYR A 167 2.29 -1.30 -20.69
CA TYR A 167 2.50 -2.69 -20.26
C TYR A 167 1.51 -3.63 -20.94
N GLN A 168 1.74 -3.90 -22.25
CA GLN A 168 0.82 -4.72 -23.04
C GLN A 168 1.00 -6.21 -22.77
N TYR A 169 2.25 -6.67 -22.74
CA TYR A 169 2.59 -8.08 -22.55
C TYR A 169 3.66 -8.22 -21.48
N SER A 170 3.59 -9.27 -20.68
CA SER A 170 4.62 -9.63 -19.71
C SER A 170 4.94 -11.11 -19.77
N ASP A 171 6.11 -11.47 -19.22
CA ASP A 171 6.35 -12.83 -18.77
C ASP A 171 5.39 -13.19 -17.64
N VAL A 172 5.31 -14.47 -17.32
CA VAL A 172 4.53 -14.95 -16.18
C VAL A 172 5.29 -14.69 -14.90
N PHE A 173 4.74 -13.84 -14.04
CA PHE A 173 5.24 -13.63 -12.68
C PHE A 173 4.68 -14.74 -11.78
N THR A 174 5.52 -15.64 -11.31
CA THR A 174 5.14 -16.61 -10.29
C THR A 174 5.49 -16.05 -8.91
N VAL A 175 4.47 -15.89 -8.06
CA VAL A 175 4.65 -15.38 -6.69
C VAL A 175 5.30 -16.47 -5.83
N PRO A 176 6.51 -16.28 -5.28
CA PRO A 176 7.11 -17.28 -4.40
C PRO A 176 6.30 -17.51 -3.13
N LYS A 177 6.59 -18.59 -2.40
CA LYS A 177 6.04 -18.81 -1.07
C LYS A 177 6.40 -17.64 -0.15
N ASP A 178 5.49 -17.29 0.73
CA ASP A 178 5.64 -16.18 1.69
C ASP A 178 5.83 -14.79 1.07
N HIS A 179 5.51 -14.65 -0.24
CA HIS A 179 5.55 -13.39 -0.96
C HIS A 179 4.16 -12.99 -1.45
N TYR A 180 4.00 -11.71 -1.70
CA TYR A 180 2.78 -11.11 -2.22
C TYR A 180 3.10 -10.23 -3.41
N PHE A 181 2.20 -10.19 -4.39
CA PHE A 181 2.34 -9.37 -5.59
C PHE A 181 1.39 -8.18 -5.54
N PHE A 182 1.95 -6.99 -5.66
CA PHE A 182 1.24 -5.73 -5.52
C PHE A 182 1.22 -4.94 -6.82
N LEU A 183 0.09 -4.29 -7.10
CA LEU A 183 -0.06 -3.35 -8.20
C LEU A 183 -0.58 -2.01 -7.70
N GLY A 184 -0.19 -0.93 -8.39
CA GLY A 184 -0.86 0.36 -8.26
C GLY A 184 -2.17 0.37 -9.04
N ASP A 185 -3.15 1.13 -8.56
CA ASP A 185 -4.42 1.30 -9.28
C ASP A 185 -4.23 2.19 -10.52
N TYR A 186 -3.26 3.12 -10.51
CA TYR A 186 -2.77 3.78 -11.73
C TYR A 186 -1.71 2.89 -12.38
N ARG A 187 -2.15 1.98 -13.22
CA ARG A 187 -1.35 0.90 -13.79
C ARG A 187 -0.07 1.36 -14.47
N ASP A 188 -0.14 2.43 -15.25
CA ASP A 188 1.00 2.90 -16.05
C ASP A 188 1.85 3.95 -15.33
N CYS A 189 1.40 4.47 -14.18
CA CYS A 189 2.15 5.42 -13.35
C CYS A 189 2.46 4.85 -11.96
N SER A 190 2.73 3.56 -11.87
CA SER A 190 3.05 2.90 -10.62
C SER A 190 4.35 2.10 -10.73
N LYS A 191 5.28 2.36 -9.80
CA LYS A 191 6.37 1.43 -9.51
C LYS A 191 5.83 0.40 -8.53
N ASP A 192 5.72 -0.86 -8.96
CA ASP A 192 5.13 -1.95 -8.19
C ASP A 192 5.82 -3.29 -8.48
N SER A 193 5.22 -4.42 -8.12
CA SER A 193 5.84 -5.74 -8.22
C SER A 193 6.18 -6.19 -9.64
N ARG A 194 5.76 -5.48 -10.67
CA ARG A 194 6.17 -5.71 -12.07
C ARG A 194 7.64 -5.32 -12.29
N TYR A 195 8.19 -4.42 -11.49
CA TYR A 195 9.55 -3.91 -11.59
C TYR A 195 10.44 -4.59 -10.54
N LEU A 196 11.03 -5.72 -10.90
CA LEU A 196 11.80 -6.61 -10.02
C LEU A 196 12.98 -5.94 -9.30
N THR A 197 13.49 -4.83 -9.83
CA THR A 197 14.68 -4.16 -9.29
C THR A 197 14.41 -3.10 -8.23
N SER A 198 13.22 -2.51 -8.21
CA SER A 198 12.91 -1.37 -7.31
C SER A 198 11.87 -1.65 -6.25
N VAL A 199 10.90 -2.49 -6.54
CA VAL A 199 9.83 -2.84 -5.61
C VAL A 199 9.72 -4.35 -5.45
N GLY A 200 10.38 -5.13 -6.31
CA GLY A 200 10.48 -6.58 -6.38
C GLY A 200 9.26 -7.36 -5.90
N LEU A 201 9.19 -8.64 -6.18
CA LEU A 201 8.29 -9.53 -5.46
C LEU A 201 8.56 -9.31 -3.97
N SER A 202 7.77 -8.48 -3.36
CA SER A 202 8.01 -8.01 -2.02
C SER A 202 7.95 -9.21 -1.08
N LEU A 203 9.08 -9.57 -0.50
CA LEU A 203 9.11 -10.27 0.78
C LEU A 203 8.46 -9.35 1.80
N ILE A 204 7.15 -9.21 1.70
CA ILE A 204 6.44 -8.66 2.82
C ILE A 204 6.40 -9.80 3.82
N HIS A 205 7.34 -9.78 4.73
CA HIS A 205 7.08 -10.27 6.05
C HIS A 205 5.99 -9.37 6.62
N ILE A 206 4.77 -9.56 6.12
CA ILE A 206 3.58 -8.98 6.70
C ILE A 206 3.41 -9.58 8.08
#